data_8e9a0224650a7d7a5f6df91f9bf447dc
#
_entry.id   8e9a0224650a7d7a5f6df91f9bf447dc
#
_cell.length_a   1.000
_cell.length_b   1.000
_cell.length_c   1.000
_cell.angle_alpha   90.00
_cell.angle_beta   90.00
_cell.angle_gamma   90.00
#
_symmetry.space_group_name_H-M   'P 1'
#
loop_
_entity.id
_entity.type
_entity.pdbx_description
1 polymer ?
#
loop_
_entity_poly.entity_id
_entity_poly.type
_entity_poly.pdbx_seq_one_letter_code
_entity_poly.pdbx_strand_id
1 'polypeptide(L)'
;MISIIIPAFNAEKYISQSVKCCLHQTYTDLEILVVNDGSTDATRFIVERLQSLDSRIKLLNKVNGGLVSARKEALQHVSGDFVFFLDADDVIDENTIESLAQYTKDYDVIVADFLLENENGKVLPCQHKNKKVFGDDKIGLYSNFLSKSITASLCGRLIKTDMLKDFSTPIHITTGEDVITNLIMVKNHNPRIKVINIPFYHYIQYPHSMVNTKNRKTLMKRVEYAQWVLDFMRQECLLDNVLIRPHLQYLLLDEYYYFLRDGGKVEYCPSFCKLANFEFWNDKVLGEFPIWKRLVLKSYHYNEYLGMFVRNALNILRKLLK
;
A
#
# COMPACT_ATOMS: atom_id res chain seq x y z
N MET A 1 6.70 18.57 -16.21
CA MET A 1 5.27 18.18 -16.09
C MET A 1 5.12 17.02 -15.10
N ILE A 2 3.97 16.93 -14.37
CA ILE A 2 3.66 15.84 -13.43
C ILE A 2 2.37 15.15 -13.86
N SER A 3 2.35 13.81 -13.87
CA SER A 3 1.18 13.01 -14.21
C SER A 3 0.53 12.49 -12.93
N ILE A 4 -0.74 12.84 -12.69
CA ILE A 4 -1.55 12.27 -11.61
C ILE A 4 -2.33 11.09 -12.18
N ILE A 5 -2.16 9.91 -11.57
CA ILE A 5 -2.85 8.67 -11.98
C ILE A 5 -3.93 8.34 -10.97
N ILE A 6 -5.17 8.20 -11.45
CA ILE A 6 -6.35 7.85 -10.64
C ILE A 6 -6.96 6.55 -11.17
N PRO A 7 -6.61 5.37 -10.60
CA PRO A 7 -7.30 4.13 -10.90
C PRO A 7 -8.72 4.17 -10.32
N ALA A 8 -9.74 3.86 -11.12
CA ALA A 8 -11.14 3.94 -10.71
C ALA A 8 -11.92 2.67 -11.09
N PHE A 9 -12.62 2.09 -10.12
CA PHE A 9 -13.55 1.00 -10.32
C PHE A 9 -14.76 1.17 -9.42
N ASN A 10 -15.95 1.38 -10.01
CA ASN A 10 -17.21 1.64 -9.30
C ASN A 10 -17.08 2.75 -8.25
N ALA A 11 -16.55 3.90 -8.67
CA ALA A 11 -16.23 5.05 -7.83
C ALA A 11 -17.18 6.26 -8.06
N GLU A 12 -18.38 6.05 -8.59
CA GLU A 12 -19.32 7.12 -8.95
C GLU A 12 -19.57 8.15 -7.84
N LYS A 13 -19.51 7.71 -6.57
CA LYS A 13 -19.74 8.55 -5.40
C LYS A 13 -18.59 9.50 -5.08
N TYR A 14 -17.37 9.13 -5.48
CA TYR A 14 -16.14 9.76 -4.99
C TYR A 14 -15.30 10.41 -6.10
N ILE A 15 -15.26 9.80 -7.28
CA ILE A 15 -14.36 10.18 -8.39
C ILE A 15 -14.40 11.66 -8.76
N SER A 16 -15.59 12.30 -8.67
CA SER A 16 -15.72 13.72 -8.98
C SER A 16 -14.91 14.59 -8.03
N GLN A 17 -14.86 14.23 -6.74
CA GLN A 17 -14.10 14.98 -5.74
C GLN A 17 -12.59 14.78 -5.93
N SER A 18 -12.16 13.53 -6.15
CA SER A 18 -10.75 13.18 -6.37
C SER A 18 -10.18 13.83 -7.62
N VAL A 19 -10.93 13.89 -8.73
CA VAL A 19 -10.50 14.61 -9.95
C VAL A 19 -10.46 16.12 -9.71
N LYS A 20 -11.47 16.69 -9.03
CA LYS A 20 -11.53 18.13 -8.77
C LYS A 20 -10.39 18.61 -7.88
N CYS A 21 -9.98 17.87 -6.83
CA CYS A 21 -8.84 18.29 -6.01
C CYS A 21 -7.53 18.31 -6.82
N CYS A 22 -7.38 17.47 -7.86
CA CYS A 22 -6.26 17.55 -8.81
C CYS A 22 -6.34 18.80 -9.71
N LEU A 23 -7.54 19.20 -10.16
CA LEU A 23 -7.72 20.40 -10.99
C LEU A 23 -7.43 21.69 -10.23
N HIS A 24 -7.63 21.70 -8.90
CA HIS A 24 -7.41 22.85 -8.03
C HIS A 24 -5.98 22.94 -7.48
N GLN A 25 -5.06 22.08 -7.95
CA GLN A 25 -3.67 22.19 -7.53
C GLN A 25 -3.05 23.51 -7.95
N THR A 26 -2.25 24.12 -7.05
CA THR A 26 -1.49 25.36 -7.34
C THR A 26 -0.42 25.13 -8.40
N TYR A 27 0.11 23.92 -8.49
CA TYR A 27 1.01 23.49 -9.56
C TYR A 27 0.20 23.18 -10.84
N THR A 28 0.39 23.95 -11.90
CA THR A 28 -0.48 23.92 -13.10
C THR A 28 -0.02 23.00 -14.23
N ASP A 29 1.28 22.67 -14.29
CA ASP A 29 1.86 21.82 -15.35
C ASP A 29 1.58 20.32 -15.08
N LEU A 30 0.26 19.97 -15.14
CA LEU A 30 -0.28 18.67 -14.78
C LEU A 30 -1.02 18.01 -15.94
N GLU A 31 -0.96 16.68 -16.00
CA GLU A 31 -1.97 15.83 -16.63
C GLU A 31 -2.62 14.91 -15.59
N ILE A 32 -3.88 14.55 -15.80
CA ILE A 32 -4.67 13.72 -14.89
C ILE A 32 -5.17 12.52 -15.69
N LEU A 33 -4.57 11.35 -15.46
CA LEU A 33 -4.90 10.08 -16.11
C LEU A 33 -5.88 9.31 -15.22
N VAL A 34 -7.16 9.32 -15.58
CA VAL A 34 -8.17 8.48 -14.90
C VAL A 34 -8.30 7.17 -15.65
N VAL A 35 -8.02 6.06 -14.99
CA VAL A 35 -8.18 4.72 -15.57
C VAL A 35 -9.47 4.10 -15.05
N ASN A 36 -10.48 4.06 -15.90
CA ASN A 36 -11.70 3.33 -15.63
C ASN A 36 -11.47 1.83 -15.85
N ASP A 37 -11.29 1.08 -14.78
CA ASP A 37 -11.00 -0.36 -14.78
C ASP A 37 -12.28 -1.20 -14.91
N GLY A 38 -13.10 -0.91 -15.93
CA GLY A 38 -14.31 -1.65 -16.25
C GLY A 38 -15.47 -1.42 -15.27
N SER A 39 -15.67 -0.17 -14.80
CA SER A 39 -16.80 0.19 -13.93
C SER A 39 -18.13 -0.09 -14.60
N THR A 40 -19.11 -0.50 -13.79
CA THR A 40 -20.49 -0.79 -14.17
C THR A 40 -21.50 0.26 -13.67
N ASP A 41 -21.03 1.22 -12.88
CA ASP A 41 -21.77 2.37 -12.36
C ASP A 41 -21.54 3.63 -13.24
N ALA A 42 -21.92 4.81 -12.75
CA ALA A 42 -21.78 6.08 -13.46
C ALA A 42 -20.34 6.63 -13.50
N THR A 43 -19.31 5.93 -12.97
CA THR A 43 -17.92 6.41 -12.90
C THR A 43 -17.44 6.94 -14.24
N ARG A 44 -17.57 6.15 -15.32
CA ARG A 44 -17.16 6.53 -16.67
C ARG A 44 -17.81 7.84 -17.12
N PHE A 45 -19.12 7.92 -17.01
CA PHE A 45 -19.88 9.10 -17.45
C PHE A 45 -19.48 10.37 -16.72
N ILE A 46 -19.24 10.27 -15.39
CA ILE A 46 -18.77 11.39 -14.58
C ILE A 46 -17.42 11.92 -15.07
N VAL A 47 -16.48 11.02 -15.37
CA VAL A 47 -15.14 11.40 -15.84
C VAL A 47 -15.18 11.96 -17.25
N GLU A 48 -15.97 11.39 -18.18
CA GLU A 48 -16.18 11.93 -19.54
C GLU A 48 -16.71 13.38 -19.48
N ARG A 49 -17.62 13.66 -18.57
CA ARG A 49 -18.14 15.03 -18.35
C ARG A 49 -17.05 15.97 -17.82
N LEU A 50 -16.23 15.54 -16.87
CA LEU A 50 -15.13 16.36 -16.34
C LEU A 50 -14.06 16.59 -17.42
N GLN A 51 -13.72 15.59 -18.22
CA GLN A 51 -12.80 15.71 -19.34
C GLN A 51 -13.28 16.73 -20.39
N SER A 52 -14.58 16.85 -20.64
CA SER A 52 -15.11 17.86 -21.56
C SER A 52 -14.96 19.30 -21.06
N LEU A 53 -14.70 19.48 -19.75
CA LEU A 53 -14.52 20.79 -19.12
C LEU A 53 -13.05 21.20 -18.95
N ASP A 54 -12.12 20.22 -18.89
CA ASP A 54 -10.69 20.49 -18.69
C ASP A 54 -9.82 19.50 -19.47
N SER A 55 -9.01 20.01 -20.39
CA SER A 55 -8.17 19.24 -21.30
C SER A 55 -7.01 18.48 -20.60
N ARG A 56 -6.71 18.82 -19.35
CA ARG A 56 -5.70 18.09 -18.56
C ARG A 56 -6.15 16.69 -18.18
N ILE A 57 -7.46 16.40 -18.22
CA ILE A 57 -8.03 15.09 -17.89
C ILE A 57 -7.97 14.19 -19.12
N LYS A 58 -7.41 13.00 -18.94
CA LYS A 58 -7.40 11.91 -19.94
C LYS A 58 -8.08 10.68 -19.33
N LEU A 59 -9.16 10.22 -19.95
CA LEU A 59 -9.86 9.01 -19.53
C LEU A 59 -9.36 7.81 -20.35
N LEU A 60 -8.87 6.79 -19.67
CA LEU A 60 -8.50 5.49 -20.22
C LEU A 60 -9.54 4.45 -19.80
N ASN A 61 -10.20 3.80 -20.76
CA ASN A 61 -11.17 2.75 -20.46
C ASN A 61 -10.55 1.37 -20.76
N LYS A 62 -10.67 0.44 -19.82
CA LYS A 62 -10.20 -0.95 -20.03
C LYS A 62 -11.15 -1.96 -19.36
N VAL A 63 -11.00 -3.22 -19.74
CA VAL A 63 -11.66 -4.33 -19.06
C VAL A 63 -11.07 -4.47 -17.67
N ASN A 64 -11.90 -4.78 -16.66
CA ASN A 64 -11.46 -4.92 -15.27
C ASN A 64 -10.31 -5.92 -15.14
N GLY A 65 -9.21 -5.45 -14.56
CA GLY A 65 -7.99 -6.22 -14.30
C GLY A 65 -7.40 -5.97 -12.92
N GLY A 66 -8.07 -5.11 -12.12
CA GLY A 66 -7.66 -4.74 -10.77
C GLY A 66 -6.64 -3.60 -10.73
N LEU A 67 -6.35 -3.13 -9.52
CA LEU A 67 -5.56 -1.93 -9.24
C LEU A 67 -4.19 -1.92 -9.93
N VAL A 68 -3.43 -3.01 -9.81
CA VAL A 68 -2.09 -3.13 -10.43
C VAL A 68 -2.18 -3.03 -11.96
N SER A 69 -3.20 -3.67 -12.56
CA SER A 69 -3.45 -3.60 -14.00
C SER A 69 -3.83 -2.19 -14.46
N ALA A 70 -4.64 -1.48 -13.68
CA ALA A 70 -5.03 -0.11 -13.98
C ALA A 70 -3.83 0.85 -13.88
N ARG A 71 -3.00 0.73 -12.85
CA ARG A 71 -1.76 1.50 -12.71
C ARG A 71 -0.79 1.22 -13.87
N LYS A 72 -0.64 -0.05 -14.27
CA LYS A 72 0.21 -0.45 -15.40
C LYS A 72 -0.27 0.14 -16.71
N GLU A 73 -1.57 0.16 -16.96
CA GLU A 73 -2.16 0.81 -18.13
C GLU A 73 -1.84 2.30 -18.16
N ALA A 74 -2.08 3.01 -17.05
CA ALA A 74 -1.79 4.43 -16.97
C ALA A 74 -0.33 4.76 -17.29
N LEU A 75 0.62 3.96 -16.77
CA LEU A 75 2.06 4.17 -16.96
C LEU A 75 2.49 4.10 -18.43
N GLN A 76 1.71 3.46 -19.32
CA GLN A 76 1.96 3.47 -20.77
C GLN A 76 1.57 4.80 -21.44
N HIS A 77 0.76 5.62 -20.77
CA HIS A 77 0.23 6.88 -21.30
C HIS A 77 0.74 8.12 -20.57
N VAL A 78 1.64 7.95 -19.59
CA VAL A 78 2.27 9.03 -18.82
C VAL A 78 3.17 9.86 -19.72
N SER A 79 3.04 11.19 -19.64
CA SER A 79 3.90 12.15 -20.33
C SER A 79 4.77 12.97 -19.36
N GLY A 80 4.45 12.98 -18.06
CA GLY A 80 5.18 13.72 -17.03
C GLY A 80 6.48 13.05 -16.61
N ASP A 81 7.42 13.87 -16.14
CA ASP A 81 8.71 13.41 -15.61
C ASP A 81 8.56 12.71 -14.25
N PHE A 82 7.47 13.02 -13.55
CA PHE A 82 7.08 12.42 -12.27
C PHE A 82 5.63 11.98 -12.30
N VAL A 83 5.35 10.92 -11.54
CA VAL A 83 4.02 10.35 -11.34
C VAL A 83 3.58 10.54 -9.89
N PHE A 84 2.30 10.90 -9.70
CA PHE A 84 1.61 10.90 -8.42
C PHE A 84 0.40 9.97 -8.49
N PHE A 85 0.30 9.00 -7.59
CA PHE A 85 -0.88 8.13 -7.50
C PHE A 85 -1.87 8.71 -6.50
N LEU A 86 -3.14 8.76 -6.90
CA LEU A 86 -4.27 9.14 -6.06
C LEU A 86 -5.38 8.08 -6.20
N ASP A 87 -5.84 7.53 -5.09
CA ASP A 87 -6.97 6.61 -5.11
C ASP A 87 -8.28 7.38 -5.39
N ALA A 88 -9.24 6.75 -6.08
CA ALA A 88 -10.44 7.40 -6.59
C ALA A 88 -11.43 7.87 -5.51
N ASP A 89 -11.20 7.50 -4.27
CA ASP A 89 -12.00 7.83 -3.08
C ASP A 89 -11.26 8.74 -2.09
N ASP A 90 -10.03 9.18 -2.43
CA ASP A 90 -9.20 10.05 -1.60
C ASP A 90 -9.07 11.47 -2.20
N VAL A 91 -8.51 12.38 -1.42
CA VAL A 91 -8.23 13.77 -1.85
C VAL A 91 -6.86 14.24 -1.37
N ILE A 92 -6.38 15.34 -1.96
CA ILE A 92 -5.12 16.00 -1.61
C ILE A 92 -5.35 17.50 -1.40
N ASP A 93 -4.50 18.13 -0.56
CA ASP A 93 -4.50 19.58 -0.39
C ASP A 93 -4.14 20.31 -1.68
N GLU A 94 -4.62 21.54 -1.87
CA GLU A 94 -4.41 22.33 -3.10
C GLU A 94 -2.94 22.62 -3.43
N ASN A 95 -2.06 22.66 -2.42
CA ASN A 95 -0.63 22.90 -2.57
C ASN A 95 0.24 21.64 -2.53
N THR A 96 -0.37 20.46 -2.57
CA THR A 96 0.35 19.16 -2.44
C THR A 96 1.43 19.01 -3.50
N ILE A 97 1.05 19.11 -4.77
CA ILE A 97 1.97 18.85 -5.88
C ILE A 97 3.10 19.89 -5.91
N GLU A 98 2.80 21.17 -5.69
CA GLU A 98 3.79 22.24 -5.62
C GLU A 98 4.79 22.01 -4.48
N SER A 99 4.29 21.65 -3.30
CA SER A 99 5.12 21.36 -2.12
C SER A 99 6.04 20.17 -2.29
N LEU A 100 5.66 19.17 -3.08
CA LEU A 100 6.51 18.02 -3.39
C LEU A 100 7.45 18.31 -4.55
N ALA A 101 7.02 19.06 -5.56
CA ALA A 101 7.77 19.34 -6.78
C ALA A 101 9.10 20.09 -6.53
N GLN A 102 9.20 20.88 -5.46
CA GLN A 102 10.45 21.60 -5.11
C GLN A 102 11.65 20.66 -4.86
N TYR A 103 11.42 19.37 -4.58
CA TYR A 103 12.47 18.39 -4.30
C TYR A 103 12.84 17.52 -5.51
N THR A 104 12.16 17.66 -6.64
CA THR A 104 12.31 16.79 -7.82
C THR A 104 13.68 16.91 -8.52
N LYS A 105 14.44 18.00 -8.27
CA LYS A 105 15.79 18.17 -8.80
C LYS A 105 16.81 17.23 -8.14
N ASP A 106 16.62 16.96 -6.84
CA ASP A 106 17.62 16.27 -6.02
C ASP A 106 17.21 14.82 -5.69
N TYR A 107 15.92 14.49 -5.78
CA TYR A 107 15.38 13.22 -5.35
C TYR A 107 14.54 12.55 -6.44
N ASP A 108 14.58 11.22 -6.45
CA ASP A 108 13.87 10.40 -7.42
C ASP A 108 12.48 9.99 -6.89
N VAL A 109 12.33 9.95 -5.54
CA VAL A 109 11.05 9.68 -4.86
C VAL A 109 10.88 10.67 -3.69
N ILE A 110 9.76 11.36 -3.66
CA ILE A 110 9.40 12.28 -2.56
C ILE A 110 8.15 11.72 -1.87
N VAL A 111 8.27 11.36 -0.60
CA VAL A 111 7.21 10.71 0.20
C VAL A 111 6.66 11.72 1.18
N ALA A 112 5.35 12.00 1.13
CA ALA A 112 4.64 12.76 2.15
C ALA A 112 3.97 11.84 3.18
N ASP A 113 3.58 12.42 4.32
CA ASP A 113 2.67 11.77 5.25
C ASP A 113 1.22 11.86 4.76
N PHE A 114 0.33 11.14 5.41
CA PHE A 114 -1.11 11.18 5.13
C PHE A 114 -1.93 11.37 6.41
N LEU A 115 -3.09 11.99 6.26
CA LEU A 115 -4.14 12.03 7.27
C LEU A 115 -5.09 10.85 7.05
N LEU A 116 -5.41 10.17 8.13
CA LEU A 116 -6.46 9.17 8.12
C LEU A 116 -7.75 9.84 8.56
N GLU A 117 -8.77 9.82 7.71
CA GLU A 117 -10.05 10.46 7.99
C GLU A 117 -11.21 9.48 7.82
N ASN A 118 -12.32 9.76 8.48
CA ASN A 118 -13.58 9.08 8.14
C ASN A 118 -14.36 9.90 7.09
N GLU A 119 -15.45 9.34 6.58
CA GLU A 119 -16.34 9.96 5.58
C GLU A 119 -16.92 11.34 6.01
N ASN A 120 -16.89 11.66 7.30
CA ASN A 120 -17.36 12.93 7.86
C ASN A 120 -16.21 13.95 8.08
N GLY A 121 -15.01 13.68 7.57
CA GLY A 121 -13.83 14.55 7.73
C GLY A 121 -13.22 14.54 9.13
N LYS A 122 -13.60 13.59 10.00
CA LYS A 122 -12.97 13.48 11.32
C LYS A 122 -11.63 12.76 11.19
N VAL A 123 -10.56 13.42 11.61
CA VAL A 123 -9.22 12.82 11.65
C VAL A 123 -9.19 11.67 12.65
N LEU A 124 -8.73 10.52 12.19
CA LEU A 124 -8.59 9.31 12.98
C LEU A 124 -7.13 9.16 13.45
N PRO A 125 -6.89 8.48 14.59
CA PRO A 125 -5.53 8.19 15.01
C PRO A 125 -4.77 7.40 13.95
N CYS A 126 -3.73 7.97 13.36
CA CYS A 126 -2.85 7.30 12.42
C CYS A 126 -1.61 6.77 13.14
N GLN A 127 -1.32 5.48 12.98
CA GLN A 127 -0.11 4.86 13.53
C GLN A 127 1.09 4.94 12.56
N HIS A 128 0.84 5.35 11.31
CA HIS A 128 1.87 5.46 10.28
C HIS A 128 2.39 6.89 10.23
N LYS A 129 3.43 7.14 11.00
CA LYS A 129 4.31 8.30 10.78
C LYS A 129 5.60 7.76 10.21
N ASN A 130 6.09 8.37 9.13
CA ASN A 130 7.42 8.08 8.65
C ASN A 130 8.40 8.24 9.80
N LYS A 131 9.15 7.17 10.11
CA LYS A 131 10.08 7.08 11.22
C LYS A 131 11.51 7.28 10.71
N LYS A 132 12.48 7.03 11.59
CA LYS A 132 13.90 7.08 11.25
C LYS A 132 14.22 6.17 10.05
N VAL A 133 14.82 6.74 9.01
CA VAL A 133 15.31 6.03 7.83
C VAL A 133 16.55 5.23 8.19
N PHE A 134 16.67 3.97 7.77
CA PHE A 134 17.80 3.08 8.07
C PHE A 134 19.06 3.39 7.26
N GLY A 135 18.95 4.03 6.11
CA GLY A 135 20.03 4.38 5.21
C GLY A 135 19.52 4.59 3.79
N ASP A 136 20.38 5.12 2.93
CA ASP A 136 20.06 5.45 1.54
C ASP A 136 20.65 4.41 0.57
N ASP A 137 21.41 3.45 1.08
CA ASP A 137 21.88 2.33 0.29
C ASP A 137 20.77 1.29 0.07
N LYS A 138 20.99 0.36 -0.83
CA LYS A 138 20.03 -0.67 -1.21
C LYS A 138 19.48 -1.45 -0.01
N ILE A 139 20.35 -1.81 0.93
CA ILE A 139 19.97 -2.57 2.15
C ILE A 139 19.13 -1.69 3.07
N GLY A 140 19.53 -0.43 3.29
CA GLY A 140 18.77 0.54 4.07
C GLY A 140 17.37 0.79 3.48
N LEU A 141 17.28 0.95 2.16
CA LEU A 141 16.00 1.15 1.47
C LEU A 141 15.08 -0.07 1.59
N TYR A 142 15.58 -1.29 1.43
CA TYR A 142 14.80 -2.50 1.70
C TYR A 142 14.33 -2.56 3.15
N SER A 143 15.21 -2.25 4.11
CA SER A 143 14.87 -2.19 5.53
C SER A 143 13.75 -1.18 5.81
N ASN A 144 13.80 -0.01 5.19
CA ASN A 144 12.80 1.04 5.33
C ASN A 144 11.39 0.58 4.91
N PHE A 145 11.28 -0.10 3.77
CA PHE A 145 9.98 -0.57 3.27
C PHE A 145 9.46 -1.80 4.02
N LEU A 146 10.33 -2.76 4.36
CA LEU A 146 9.94 -3.95 5.11
C LEU A 146 9.54 -3.63 6.55
N SER A 147 10.24 -2.70 7.22
CA SER A 147 9.92 -2.25 8.58
C SER A 147 8.75 -1.28 8.67
N LYS A 148 8.26 -0.80 7.52
CA LYS A 148 7.30 0.30 7.43
C LYS A 148 7.82 1.61 8.07
N SER A 149 9.14 1.82 8.12
CA SER A 149 9.75 3.08 8.57
C SER A 149 9.49 4.21 7.58
N ILE A 150 9.39 3.87 6.30
CA ILE A 150 8.78 4.70 5.26
C ILE A 150 7.49 4.00 4.84
N THR A 151 6.39 4.74 4.71
CA THR A 151 5.15 4.15 4.20
C THR A 151 5.41 3.48 2.85
N ALA A 152 4.89 2.29 2.65
CA ALA A 152 5.04 1.60 1.36
C ALA A 152 3.97 2.03 0.34
N SER A 153 2.90 2.70 0.76
CA SER A 153 1.85 3.16 -0.16
C SER A 153 2.44 3.93 -1.33
N LEU A 154 2.01 3.65 -2.54
CA LEU A 154 2.37 4.44 -3.72
C LEU A 154 1.64 5.77 -3.75
N CYS A 155 0.50 5.88 -3.08
CA CYS A 155 -0.24 7.13 -2.93
C CYS A 155 0.48 8.11 -1.99
N GLY A 156 0.26 9.41 -2.16
CA GLY A 156 0.87 10.45 -1.35
C GLY A 156 2.36 10.70 -1.63
N ARG A 157 2.86 10.35 -2.83
CA ARG A 157 4.25 10.56 -3.21
C ARG A 157 4.43 10.94 -4.68
N LEU A 158 5.47 11.72 -4.96
CA LEU A 158 6.00 11.85 -6.32
C LEU A 158 7.07 10.78 -6.56
N ILE A 159 6.96 10.07 -7.68
CA ILE A 159 7.91 9.07 -8.14
C ILE A 159 8.37 9.48 -9.53
N LYS A 160 9.68 9.59 -9.74
CA LYS A 160 10.23 9.86 -11.07
C LYS A 160 9.79 8.77 -12.04
N THR A 161 9.25 9.13 -13.18
CA THR A 161 8.64 8.20 -14.14
C THR A 161 9.58 7.07 -14.55
N ASP A 162 10.88 7.37 -14.69
CA ASP A 162 11.89 6.35 -15.03
C ASP A 162 11.98 5.22 -13.99
N MET A 163 11.68 5.50 -12.71
CA MET A 163 11.68 4.48 -11.65
C MET A 163 10.55 3.46 -11.80
N LEU A 164 9.54 3.79 -12.60
CA LEU A 164 8.36 2.96 -12.84
C LEU A 164 8.34 2.31 -14.23
N LYS A 165 9.37 2.51 -15.07
CA LYS A 165 9.44 1.90 -16.41
C LYS A 165 9.35 0.37 -16.38
N ASP A 166 9.99 -0.23 -15.36
CA ASP A 166 9.98 -1.67 -15.14
C ASP A 166 8.89 -2.08 -14.12
N PHE A 167 7.70 -1.45 -14.20
CA PHE A 167 6.59 -1.78 -13.32
C PHE A 167 6.12 -3.22 -13.56
N SER A 168 6.79 -4.17 -12.90
CA SER A 168 6.61 -5.61 -13.06
C SER A 168 5.89 -6.28 -11.88
N THR A 169 5.23 -5.48 -11.03
CA THR A 169 4.40 -6.00 -9.95
C THR A 169 3.38 -6.99 -10.51
N PRO A 170 3.30 -8.23 -9.96
CA PRO A 170 2.39 -9.25 -10.49
C PRO A 170 0.92 -8.83 -10.35
N ILE A 171 0.16 -8.87 -11.43
CA ILE A 171 -1.25 -8.39 -11.49
C ILE A 171 -2.17 -9.17 -10.53
N HIS A 172 -1.88 -10.44 -10.26
CA HIS A 172 -2.69 -11.28 -9.37
C HIS A 172 -2.50 -10.94 -7.89
N ILE A 173 -1.38 -10.29 -7.51
CA ILE A 173 -1.14 -9.86 -6.14
C ILE A 173 -1.87 -8.54 -5.89
N THR A 174 -2.85 -8.57 -5.02
CA THR A 174 -3.71 -7.43 -4.68
C THR A 174 -3.67 -7.09 -3.19
N THR A 175 -2.65 -7.58 -2.49
CA THR A 175 -2.34 -7.25 -1.09
C THR A 175 -0.83 -7.12 -1.01
N GLY A 176 -0.34 -5.97 -0.51
CA GLY A 176 1.09 -5.69 -0.42
C GLY A 176 1.76 -5.37 -1.76
N GLU A 177 0.98 -5.11 -2.82
CA GLU A 177 1.46 -4.72 -4.15
C GLU A 177 2.34 -3.47 -4.10
N ASP A 178 2.04 -2.55 -3.20
CA ASP A 178 2.82 -1.32 -3.00
C ASP A 178 4.22 -1.64 -2.42
N VAL A 179 4.31 -2.57 -1.45
CA VAL A 179 5.62 -3.04 -0.94
C VAL A 179 6.42 -3.68 -2.07
N ILE A 180 5.78 -4.58 -2.83
CA ILE A 180 6.42 -5.27 -3.95
C ILE A 180 6.96 -4.28 -4.98
N THR A 181 6.16 -3.27 -5.36
CA THR A 181 6.58 -2.22 -6.29
C THR A 181 7.81 -1.47 -5.78
N ASN A 182 7.83 -1.12 -4.49
CA ASN A 182 8.98 -0.44 -3.88
C ASN A 182 10.23 -1.34 -3.86
N LEU A 183 10.09 -2.63 -3.55
CA LEU A 183 11.23 -3.56 -3.55
C LEU A 183 11.81 -3.73 -4.96
N ILE A 184 10.97 -3.83 -5.98
CA ILE A 184 11.39 -3.90 -7.39
C ILE A 184 12.08 -2.58 -7.79
N MET A 185 11.53 -1.44 -7.43
CA MET A 185 12.11 -0.13 -7.71
C MET A 185 13.51 0.02 -7.07
N VAL A 186 13.66 -0.38 -5.80
CA VAL A 186 14.97 -0.39 -5.13
C VAL A 186 15.95 -1.35 -5.82
N LYS A 187 15.50 -2.54 -6.22
CA LYS A 187 16.33 -3.51 -6.95
C LYS A 187 16.93 -2.91 -8.21
N ASN A 188 16.09 -2.27 -9.01
CA ASN A 188 16.44 -1.84 -10.35
C ASN A 188 17.14 -0.47 -10.39
N HIS A 189 16.80 0.44 -9.48
CA HIS A 189 17.19 1.85 -9.61
C HIS A 189 17.92 2.45 -8.40
N ASN A 190 17.79 1.85 -7.19
CA ASN A 190 18.34 2.40 -5.94
C ASN A 190 18.02 3.91 -5.77
N PRO A 191 16.74 4.30 -5.67
CA PRO A 191 16.29 5.68 -5.75
C PRO A 191 16.76 6.53 -4.58
N ARG A 192 17.04 7.82 -4.82
CA ARG A 192 17.22 8.81 -3.76
C ARG A 192 15.84 9.23 -3.23
N ILE A 193 15.58 8.96 -1.95
CA ILE A 193 14.26 9.17 -1.34
C ILE A 193 14.30 10.35 -0.38
N LYS A 194 13.36 11.30 -0.54
CA LYS A 194 13.07 12.38 0.41
C LYS A 194 11.79 12.05 1.17
N VAL A 195 11.85 12.07 2.48
CA VAL A 195 10.67 11.97 3.35
C VAL A 195 10.30 13.34 3.87
N ILE A 196 9.03 13.70 3.76
CA ILE A 196 8.45 14.96 4.23
C ILE A 196 7.33 14.62 5.20
N ASN A 197 7.47 15.06 6.47
CA ASN A 197 6.50 14.77 7.51
C ASN A 197 5.36 15.80 7.52
N ILE A 198 4.78 16.06 6.34
CA ILE A 198 3.61 16.91 6.16
C ILE A 198 2.52 16.07 5.54
N PRO A 199 1.33 16.00 6.14
CA PRO A 199 0.24 15.13 5.70
C PRO A 199 -0.60 15.85 4.64
N PHE A 200 -0.17 15.81 3.39
CA PHE A 200 -0.88 16.39 2.25
C PHE A 200 -1.94 15.48 1.63
N TYR A 201 -1.94 14.20 1.96
CA TYR A 201 -2.82 13.19 1.40
C TYR A 201 -3.87 12.78 2.44
N HIS A 202 -5.16 12.90 2.08
CA HIS A 202 -6.28 12.55 2.93
C HIS A 202 -6.80 11.16 2.54
N TYR A 203 -6.40 10.16 3.34
CA TYR A 203 -6.90 8.80 3.20
C TYR A 203 -8.24 8.65 3.89
N ILE A 204 -9.32 8.51 3.11
CA ILE A 204 -10.70 8.52 3.62
C ILE A 204 -11.17 7.08 3.83
N GLN A 205 -11.52 6.75 5.07
CA GLN A 205 -12.07 5.44 5.42
C GLN A 205 -13.59 5.39 5.28
N TYR A 206 -14.05 4.56 4.37
CA TYR A 206 -15.46 4.24 4.22
C TYR A 206 -15.83 2.90 4.86
N PRO A 207 -17.09 2.72 5.37
CA PRO A 207 -17.52 1.47 5.98
C PRO A 207 -17.39 0.24 5.06
N HIS A 208 -17.50 0.45 3.75
CA HIS A 208 -17.46 -0.61 2.71
C HIS A 208 -16.12 -0.72 1.98
N SER A 209 -15.06 -0.12 2.51
CA SER A 209 -13.71 -0.20 1.94
C SER A 209 -13.24 -1.64 1.75
N MET A 210 -12.54 -1.94 0.65
CA MET A 210 -12.04 -3.29 0.31
C MET A 210 -11.18 -3.92 1.43
N VAL A 211 -10.50 -3.10 2.23
CA VAL A 211 -9.68 -3.53 3.37
C VAL A 211 -10.50 -4.28 4.43
N ASN A 212 -11.82 -4.10 4.46
CA ASN A 212 -12.72 -4.73 5.43
C ASN A 212 -13.28 -6.08 4.99
N THR A 213 -13.01 -6.52 3.75
CA THR A 213 -13.54 -7.80 3.23
C THR A 213 -12.73 -8.99 3.74
N LYS A 214 -13.40 -9.88 4.51
CA LYS A 214 -12.78 -11.07 5.12
C LYS A 214 -13.36 -12.33 4.51
N ASN A 215 -12.62 -13.00 3.66
CA ASN A 215 -12.97 -14.31 3.11
C ASN A 215 -11.70 -15.14 2.85
N ARG A 216 -11.86 -16.44 2.54
CA ARG A 216 -10.72 -17.33 2.27
C ARG A 216 -9.82 -16.81 1.14
N LYS A 217 -10.40 -16.19 0.11
CA LYS A 217 -9.64 -15.64 -1.03
C LYS A 217 -8.70 -14.50 -0.58
N THR A 218 -9.19 -13.60 0.28
CA THR A 218 -8.36 -12.50 0.81
C THR A 218 -7.27 -12.99 1.77
N LEU A 219 -7.52 -14.09 2.50
CA LEU A 219 -6.50 -14.72 3.34
C LEU A 219 -5.34 -15.29 2.51
N MET A 220 -5.65 -16.00 1.42
CA MET A 220 -4.61 -16.58 0.56
C MET A 220 -3.76 -15.51 -0.12
N LYS A 221 -4.31 -14.36 -0.46
CA LYS A 221 -3.53 -13.24 -1.01
C LYS A 221 -2.43 -12.72 -0.06
N ARG A 222 -2.67 -12.77 1.25
CA ARG A 222 -1.63 -12.43 2.25
C ARG A 222 -0.49 -13.43 2.23
N VAL A 223 -0.82 -14.71 2.09
CA VAL A 223 0.18 -15.78 1.97
C VAL A 223 0.99 -15.62 0.69
N GLU A 224 0.34 -15.36 -0.44
CA GLU A 224 0.98 -15.10 -1.72
C GLU A 224 1.95 -13.90 -1.65
N TYR A 225 1.52 -12.81 -1.03
CA TYR A 225 2.37 -11.64 -0.78
C TYR A 225 3.60 -11.98 0.07
N ALA A 226 3.39 -12.63 1.21
CA ALA A 226 4.48 -12.99 2.11
C ALA A 226 5.49 -13.94 1.43
N GLN A 227 4.98 -14.91 0.66
CA GLN A 227 5.82 -15.84 -0.11
C GLN A 227 6.61 -15.09 -1.20
N TRP A 228 5.97 -14.18 -1.91
CA TRP A 228 6.65 -13.37 -2.93
C TRP A 228 7.82 -12.57 -2.32
N VAL A 229 7.61 -11.91 -1.18
CA VAL A 229 8.68 -11.14 -0.51
C VAL A 229 9.84 -12.06 -0.10
N LEU A 230 9.56 -13.25 0.40
CA LEU A 230 10.60 -14.22 0.77
C LEU A 230 11.40 -14.69 -0.45
N ASP A 231 10.71 -15.03 -1.55
CA ASP A 231 11.37 -15.50 -2.76
C ASP A 231 12.20 -14.37 -3.41
N PHE A 232 11.71 -13.15 -3.35
CA PHE A 232 12.46 -11.96 -3.78
C PHE A 232 13.74 -11.78 -2.94
N MET A 233 13.64 -11.83 -1.61
CA MET A 233 14.82 -11.67 -0.74
C MET A 233 15.79 -12.84 -0.85
N ARG A 234 15.31 -14.04 -1.19
CA ARG A 234 16.15 -15.19 -1.50
C ARG A 234 16.94 -14.97 -2.79
N GLN A 235 16.31 -14.46 -3.85
CA GLN A 235 16.95 -14.12 -5.11
C GLN A 235 18.00 -13.02 -4.95
N GLU A 236 17.76 -12.06 -4.05
CA GLU A 236 18.74 -11.01 -3.70
C GLU A 236 19.83 -11.48 -2.72
N CYS A 237 19.82 -12.76 -2.28
CA CYS A 237 20.73 -13.33 -1.28
C CYS A 237 20.70 -12.62 0.09
N LEU A 238 19.51 -12.10 0.50
CA LEU A 238 19.33 -11.25 1.69
C LEU A 238 18.57 -11.91 2.84
N LEU A 239 18.16 -13.18 2.74
CA LEU A 239 17.37 -13.85 3.80
C LEU A 239 18.08 -13.88 5.17
N ASP A 240 19.39 -14.01 5.19
CA ASP A 240 20.21 -14.08 6.41
C ASP A 240 20.97 -12.78 6.70
N ASN A 241 20.71 -11.71 5.92
CA ASN A 241 21.31 -10.41 6.16
C ASN A 241 20.85 -9.87 7.53
N VAL A 242 21.80 -9.44 8.37
CA VAL A 242 21.55 -9.06 9.77
C VAL A 242 20.62 -7.85 9.92
N LEU A 243 20.54 -6.99 8.91
CA LEU A 243 19.63 -5.83 8.91
C LEU A 243 18.26 -6.19 8.33
N ILE A 244 18.17 -7.09 7.36
CA ILE A 244 16.95 -7.46 6.66
C ILE A 244 16.15 -8.51 7.43
N ARG A 245 16.82 -9.54 7.97
CA ARG A 245 16.17 -10.68 8.62
C ARG A 245 15.16 -10.30 9.72
N PRO A 246 15.44 -9.36 10.65
CA PRO A 246 14.45 -8.97 11.66
C PRO A 246 13.17 -8.37 11.04
N HIS A 247 13.28 -7.62 9.96
CA HIS A 247 12.13 -7.04 9.27
C HIS A 247 11.31 -8.09 8.52
N LEU A 248 11.96 -9.10 7.93
CA LEU A 248 11.27 -10.26 7.35
C LEU A 248 10.53 -11.04 8.42
N GLN A 249 11.16 -11.29 9.57
CA GLN A 249 10.53 -11.95 10.71
C GLN A 249 9.28 -11.18 11.18
N TYR A 250 9.39 -9.85 11.30
CA TYR A 250 8.26 -9.00 11.65
C TYR A 250 7.14 -9.11 10.61
N LEU A 251 7.45 -8.96 9.33
CA LEU A 251 6.48 -9.05 8.24
C LEU A 251 5.74 -10.39 8.25
N LEU A 252 6.49 -11.50 8.32
CA LEU A 252 5.90 -12.83 8.30
C LEU A 252 5.01 -13.11 9.52
N LEU A 253 5.44 -12.70 10.71
CA LEU A 253 4.64 -12.82 11.92
C LEU A 253 3.39 -11.92 11.87
N ASP A 254 3.50 -10.73 11.29
CA ASP A 254 2.35 -9.83 11.12
C ASP A 254 1.32 -10.40 10.14
N GLU A 255 1.77 -10.91 8.99
CA GLU A 255 0.89 -11.56 8.01
C GLU A 255 0.29 -12.86 8.56
N TYR A 256 1.06 -13.64 9.31
CA TYR A 256 0.57 -14.84 10.00
C TYR A 256 -0.49 -14.48 11.05
N TYR A 257 -0.27 -13.44 11.85
CA TYR A 257 -1.29 -12.96 12.78
C TYR A 257 -2.59 -12.57 12.07
N TYR A 258 -2.50 -11.79 10.97
CA TYR A 258 -3.70 -11.40 10.22
C TYR A 258 -4.39 -12.57 9.56
N PHE A 259 -3.62 -13.54 9.04
CA PHE A 259 -4.16 -14.80 8.52
C PHE A 259 -4.97 -15.53 9.60
N LEU A 260 -4.41 -15.73 10.78
CA LEU A 260 -5.07 -16.39 11.90
C LEU A 260 -6.28 -15.59 12.40
N ARG A 261 -6.13 -14.28 12.59
CA ARG A 261 -7.19 -13.38 13.06
C ARG A 261 -8.45 -13.46 12.20
N ASP A 262 -8.26 -13.51 10.90
CA ASP A 262 -9.35 -13.44 9.92
C ASP A 262 -9.92 -14.83 9.57
N GLY A 263 -9.55 -15.87 10.32
CA GLY A 263 -10.14 -17.21 10.24
C GLY A 263 -9.32 -18.23 9.46
N GLY A 264 -8.06 -17.90 9.14
CA GLY A 264 -7.13 -18.87 8.55
C GLY A 264 -6.89 -20.05 9.47
N LYS A 265 -6.77 -21.23 8.88
CA LYS A 265 -6.43 -22.47 9.57
C LYS A 265 -5.10 -23.01 9.04
N VAL A 266 -4.35 -23.68 9.89
CA VAL A 266 -3.04 -24.27 9.51
C VAL A 266 -3.18 -25.18 8.29
N GLU A 267 -4.27 -25.95 8.21
CA GLU A 267 -4.58 -26.85 7.09
C GLU A 267 -4.72 -26.15 5.72
N TYR A 268 -5.03 -24.83 5.70
CA TYR A 268 -5.17 -24.08 4.45
C TYR A 268 -3.84 -23.76 3.78
N CYS A 269 -2.78 -23.60 4.57
CA CYS A 269 -1.44 -23.32 4.07
C CYS A 269 -0.36 -23.81 5.08
N PRO A 270 -0.14 -25.14 5.18
CA PRO A 270 0.77 -25.70 6.18
C PRO A 270 2.21 -25.19 6.05
N SER A 271 2.70 -25.03 4.81
CA SER A 271 4.07 -24.56 4.54
C SER A 271 4.29 -23.14 5.05
N PHE A 272 3.35 -22.21 4.78
CA PHE A 272 3.43 -20.85 5.28
C PHE A 272 3.37 -20.81 6.82
N CYS A 273 2.45 -21.55 7.41
CA CYS A 273 2.31 -21.62 8.87
C CYS A 273 3.56 -22.21 9.54
N LYS A 274 4.17 -23.25 8.98
CA LYS A 274 5.42 -23.80 9.44
C LYS A 274 6.55 -22.79 9.37
N LEU A 275 6.69 -22.12 8.24
CA LEU A 275 7.70 -21.11 7.99
C LEU A 275 7.59 -19.95 8.97
N ALA A 276 6.41 -19.35 9.13
CA ALA A 276 6.19 -18.24 10.04
C ALA A 276 6.34 -18.64 11.51
N ASN A 277 5.86 -19.84 11.89
CA ASN A 277 5.78 -20.28 13.28
C ASN A 277 7.08 -20.92 13.82
N PHE A 278 7.95 -21.41 12.95
CA PHE A 278 9.18 -22.09 13.36
C PHE A 278 10.45 -21.51 12.74
N GLU A 279 10.50 -21.32 11.43
CA GLU A 279 11.74 -20.89 10.75
C GLU A 279 12.04 -19.40 10.94
N PHE A 280 10.99 -18.57 10.96
CA PHE A 280 11.09 -17.12 11.16
C PHE A 280 10.61 -16.67 12.54
N TRP A 281 10.33 -17.60 13.47
CA TRP A 281 9.98 -17.24 14.84
C TRP A 281 11.13 -16.55 15.55
N ASN A 282 10.84 -15.44 16.24
CA ASN A 282 11.82 -14.69 17.00
C ASN A 282 11.13 -13.95 18.15
N ASP A 283 11.42 -14.34 19.40
CA ASP A 283 10.80 -13.76 20.59
C ASP A 283 11.14 -12.27 20.78
N LYS A 284 12.33 -11.81 20.34
CA LYS A 284 12.71 -10.39 20.38
C LYS A 284 11.85 -9.59 19.43
N VAL A 285 11.71 -10.03 18.18
CA VAL A 285 10.84 -9.41 17.19
C VAL A 285 9.38 -9.46 17.63
N LEU A 286 8.95 -10.60 18.19
CA LEU A 286 7.60 -10.73 18.74
C LEU A 286 7.33 -9.71 19.84
N GLY A 287 8.33 -9.31 20.61
CA GLY A 287 8.24 -8.26 21.63
C GLY A 287 7.82 -6.89 21.09
N GLU A 288 8.04 -6.61 19.80
CA GLU A 288 7.66 -5.35 19.16
C GLU A 288 6.15 -5.27 18.86
N PHE A 289 5.45 -6.41 18.87
CA PHE A 289 4.01 -6.43 18.61
C PHE A 289 3.19 -6.03 19.84
N PRO A 290 1.99 -5.44 19.63
CA PRO A 290 1.01 -5.23 20.69
C PRO A 290 0.68 -6.52 21.44
N ILE A 291 0.37 -6.42 22.74
CA ILE A 291 0.18 -7.57 23.63
C ILE A 291 -0.83 -8.60 23.10
N TRP A 292 -1.94 -8.14 22.50
CA TRP A 292 -2.97 -9.03 21.94
C TRP A 292 -2.47 -9.83 20.73
N LYS A 293 -1.61 -9.25 19.88
CA LYS A 293 -0.99 -9.98 18.76
C LYS A 293 -0.05 -11.06 19.30
N ARG A 294 0.78 -10.69 20.28
CA ARG A 294 1.70 -11.62 20.94
C ARG A 294 0.96 -12.81 21.56
N LEU A 295 -0.15 -12.56 22.25
CA LEU A 295 -0.96 -13.61 22.86
C LEU A 295 -1.48 -14.60 21.82
N VAL A 296 -2.03 -14.11 20.70
CA VAL A 296 -2.50 -14.99 19.62
C VAL A 296 -1.34 -15.78 19.03
N LEU A 297 -0.27 -15.13 18.61
CA LEU A 297 0.86 -15.80 17.99
C LEU A 297 1.50 -16.85 18.91
N LYS A 298 1.78 -16.53 20.17
CA LYS A 298 2.33 -17.48 21.14
C LYS A 298 1.40 -18.66 21.37
N SER A 299 0.10 -18.43 21.51
CA SER A 299 -0.83 -19.54 21.73
C SER A 299 -0.88 -20.51 20.55
N TYR A 300 -0.84 -20.03 19.29
CA TYR A 300 -0.72 -20.88 18.10
C TYR A 300 0.65 -21.55 17.98
N HIS A 301 1.71 -20.90 18.45
CA HIS A 301 3.05 -21.50 18.48
C HIS A 301 3.09 -22.75 19.36
N TYR A 302 2.40 -22.71 20.50
CA TYR A 302 2.32 -23.88 21.41
C TYR A 302 1.33 -24.93 20.92
N ASN A 303 0.12 -24.53 20.54
CA ASN A 303 -0.94 -25.45 20.14
C ASN A 303 -2.03 -24.73 19.35
N GLU A 304 -2.47 -25.32 18.23
CA GLU A 304 -3.49 -24.72 17.36
C GLU A 304 -4.84 -24.53 18.08
N TYR A 305 -5.29 -25.49 18.88
CA TYR A 305 -6.55 -25.38 19.62
C TYR A 305 -6.50 -24.27 20.67
N LEU A 306 -5.39 -24.14 21.40
CA LEU A 306 -5.17 -23.03 22.32
C LEU A 306 -5.19 -21.69 21.58
N GLY A 307 -4.55 -21.64 20.42
CA GLY A 307 -4.53 -20.47 19.55
C GLY A 307 -5.93 -20.05 19.09
N MET A 308 -6.74 -21.01 18.65
CA MET A 308 -8.13 -20.78 18.26
C MET A 308 -8.96 -20.26 19.45
N PHE A 309 -8.81 -20.82 20.63
CA PHE A 309 -9.50 -20.38 21.84
C PHE A 309 -9.14 -18.91 22.18
N VAL A 310 -7.84 -18.59 22.28
CA VAL A 310 -7.36 -17.23 22.61
C VAL A 310 -7.84 -16.20 21.56
N ARG A 311 -7.74 -16.53 20.29
CA ARG A 311 -8.24 -15.68 19.20
C ARG A 311 -9.73 -15.37 19.34
N ASN A 312 -10.54 -16.41 19.57
CA ASN A 312 -11.99 -16.28 19.69
C ASN A 312 -12.38 -15.44 20.93
N ALA A 313 -11.74 -15.67 22.07
CA ALA A 313 -11.93 -14.87 23.29
C ALA A 313 -11.61 -13.38 23.05
N LEU A 314 -10.49 -13.07 22.40
CA LEU A 314 -10.11 -11.69 22.07
C LEU A 314 -11.07 -11.04 21.07
N ASN A 315 -11.61 -11.79 20.11
CA ASN A 315 -12.61 -11.27 19.17
C ASN A 315 -13.93 -10.93 19.86
N ILE A 316 -14.37 -11.75 20.85
CA ILE A 316 -15.54 -11.45 21.66
C ILE A 316 -15.31 -10.20 22.49
N LEU A 317 -14.19 -10.09 23.21
CA LEU A 317 -13.84 -8.91 24.00
C LEU A 317 -13.84 -7.63 23.18
N ARG A 318 -13.29 -7.68 21.96
CA ARG A 318 -13.32 -6.51 21.05
C ARG A 318 -14.71 -6.09 20.59
N LYS A 319 -15.65 -7.03 20.49
CA LYS A 319 -17.05 -6.71 20.15
C LYS A 319 -17.79 -6.08 21.34
N LEU A 320 -17.44 -6.46 22.57
CA LEU A 320 -18.04 -5.93 23.80
C LEU A 320 -17.52 -4.54 24.17
N LEU A 321 -16.31 -4.17 23.68
CA LEU A 321 -15.68 -2.88 23.95
C LEU A 321 -15.91 -1.81 22.85
N LYS A 322 -16.63 -2.15 21.80
CA LYS A 322 -17.12 -1.24 20.74
C LYS A 322 -18.57 -0.84 21.02
#